data_4064eab8c0c1cb948364a0c6eb6ef555
#
_entry.id   4064eab8c0c1cb948364a0c6eb6ef555
#
_cell.length_a   1.000
_cell.length_b   1.000
_cell.length_c   1.000
_cell.angle_alpha   90.00
_cell.angle_beta   90.00
_cell.angle_gamma   90.00
#
_symmetry.space_group_name_H-M   'P 1'
#
loop_
_entity.id
_entity.type
_entity.pdbx_description
1 polymer ?
#
loop_
_entity_poly.entity_id
_entity_poly.type
_entity_poly.pdbx_seq_one_letter_code
_entity_poly.pdbx_strand_id
1 'polypeptide(L)'
;MNFSAHVVLENSRARLRPLELTDFEALRAVAFDAGIWQFTLTRGDDAVSLATYLRQAVEAHEQGLRYPFAIIDRETGALAGSTSYYNVVEAEQRLSIGYTWVGTQFQRSGLNRACKHLLLSYAFDTLGCERVELETDARNHKSRTAMARMGATEEGTLRSHRPTQGGIRRDTVIFSIIRPEWSDLRKSTFTDFEVRG
;
A
#
# COMPACT_ATOMS: atom_id res chain seq x y z
N MET A 1 2.70 9.43 16.43
CA MET A 1 2.91 9.46 14.96
C MET A 1 2.09 10.61 14.38
N ASN A 2 2.70 11.58 13.74
CA ASN A 2 1.93 12.72 13.22
C ASN A 2 1.55 12.48 11.76
N PHE A 3 0.31 12.07 11.51
CA PHE A 3 -0.26 11.86 10.18
C PHE A 3 -1.01 13.08 9.63
N SER A 4 -1.00 14.22 10.33
CA SER A 4 -1.58 15.48 9.82
C SER A 4 -0.62 16.23 8.88
N ALA A 5 0.65 15.85 8.84
CA ALA A 5 1.64 16.49 7.99
C ALA A 5 1.45 16.08 6.52
N HIS A 6 1.68 17.03 5.60
CA HIS A 6 1.73 16.74 4.17
C HIS A 6 3.03 15.96 3.86
N VAL A 7 2.95 14.63 3.88
CA VAL A 7 4.11 13.74 3.67
C VAL A 7 4.28 13.42 2.19
N VAL A 8 5.45 13.72 1.65
CA VAL A 8 5.89 13.28 0.33
C VAL A 8 7.11 12.38 0.49
N LEU A 9 7.06 11.19 -0.06
CA LEU A 9 8.14 10.21 -0.04
C LEU A 9 8.61 9.96 -1.47
N GLU A 10 9.92 9.89 -1.68
CA GLU A 10 10.47 9.77 -3.03
C GLU A 10 11.76 8.94 -3.05
N ASN A 11 11.92 8.11 -4.08
CA ASN A 11 13.16 7.43 -4.43
C ASN A 11 13.38 7.51 -5.95
N SER A 12 14.37 6.78 -6.47
CA SER A 12 14.70 6.80 -7.91
C SER A 12 13.51 6.40 -8.81
N ARG A 13 12.57 5.56 -8.32
CA ARG A 13 11.53 4.92 -9.13
C ARG A 13 10.11 5.40 -8.84
N ALA A 14 9.82 5.78 -7.60
CA ALA A 14 8.47 6.12 -7.14
C ALA A 14 8.44 7.44 -6.37
N ARG A 15 7.31 8.15 -6.49
CA ARG A 15 6.93 9.25 -5.60
C ARG A 15 5.56 8.97 -5.02
N LEU A 16 5.42 9.13 -3.71
CA LEU A 16 4.18 9.04 -2.96
C LEU A 16 3.85 10.41 -2.40
N ARG A 17 2.66 10.91 -2.67
CA ARG A 17 2.11 12.14 -2.07
C ARG A 17 0.71 11.87 -1.54
N PRO A 18 0.15 12.71 -0.68
CA PRO A 18 -1.24 12.57 -0.28
C PRO A 18 -2.18 12.40 -1.49
N LEU A 19 -3.14 11.49 -1.36
CA LEU A 19 -4.19 11.26 -2.35
C LEU A 19 -5.25 12.34 -2.23
N GLU A 20 -5.68 12.91 -3.35
CA GLU A 20 -6.64 14.01 -3.42
C GLU A 20 -7.85 13.65 -4.30
N LEU A 21 -9.00 14.31 -4.08
CA LEU A 21 -10.18 14.12 -4.93
C LEU A 21 -9.93 14.53 -6.39
N THR A 22 -9.03 15.47 -6.61
CA THR A 22 -8.59 15.95 -7.92
C THR A 22 -7.83 14.90 -8.74
N ASP A 23 -7.39 13.82 -8.11
CA ASP A 23 -6.69 12.70 -8.78
C ASP A 23 -7.63 11.81 -9.61
N PHE A 24 -8.94 12.04 -9.56
CA PHE A 24 -9.94 11.19 -10.19
C PHE A 24 -9.66 10.92 -11.68
N GLU A 25 -9.47 11.96 -12.49
CA GLU A 25 -9.30 11.79 -13.94
C GLU A 25 -8.00 11.03 -14.29
N ALA A 26 -6.92 11.31 -13.58
CA ALA A 26 -5.66 10.61 -13.80
C ALA A 26 -5.75 9.13 -13.35
N LEU A 27 -6.39 8.86 -12.21
CA LEU A 27 -6.59 7.49 -11.71
C LEU A 27 -7.58 6.70 -12.57
N ARG A 28 -8.60 7.34 -13.15
CA ARG A 28 -9.54 6.70 -14.07
C ARG A 28 -8.84 6.01 -15.23
N ALA A 29 -7.79 6.61 -15.76
CA ALA A 29 -7.01 6.06 -16.86
C ALA A 29 -6.31 4.73 -16.53
N VAL A 30 -6.13 4.40 -15.26
CA VAL A 30 -5.38 3.23 -14.79
C VAL A 30 -6.16 2.29 -13.88
N ALA A 31 -7.33 2.72 -13.39
CA ALA A 31 -8.14 1.96 -12.42
C ALA A 31 -9.19 1.05 -13.08
N PHE A 32 -9.66 1.36 -14.29
CA PHE A 32 -10.79 0.69 -14.94
C PHE A 32 -10.42 -0.66 -15.55
N ASP A 33 -9.83 -1.52 -14.73
CA ASP A 33 -9.56 -2.92 -15.00
C ASP A 33 -10.03 -3.74 -13.79
N ALA A 34 -11.08 -4.52 -13.97
CA ALA A 34 -11.69 -5.34 -12.92
C ALA A 34 -10.69 -6.32 -12.27
N GLY A 35 -9.66 -6.73 -13.00
CA GLY A 35 -8.61 -7.63 -12.51
C GLY A 35 -7.78 -7.03 -11.36
N ILE A 36 -7.68 -5.69 -11.28
CA ILE A 36 -7.01 -4.98 -10.18
C ILE A 36 -7.76 -5.20 -8.86
N TRP A 37 -9.08 -5.23 -8.92
CA TRP A 37 -9.96 -5.19 -7.75
C TRP A 37 -10.43 -6.57 -7.28
N GLN A 38 -10.08 -7.64 -7.98
CA GLN A 38 -10.57 -9.01 -7.74
C GLN A 38 -10.42 -9.48 -6.28
N PHE A 39 -9.32 -9.11 -5.62
CA PHE A 39 -8.99 -9.56 -4.27
C PHE A 39 -8.99 -8.42 -3.24
N THR A 40 -9.46 -7.24 -3.63
CA THR A 40 -9.51 -6.07 -2.74
C THR A 40 -10.87 -6.00 -2.03
N LEU A 41 -10.90 -5.27 -0.91
CA LEU A 41 -12.14 -4.97 -0.19
C LEU A 41 -12.85 -3.72 -0.74
N THR A 42 -12.18 -2.98 -1.61
CA THR A 42 -12.67 -1.76 -2.26
C THR A 42 -12.77 -1.97 -3.76
N ARG A 43 -13.48 -1.09 -4.47
CA ARG A 43 -13.57 -1.06 -5.93
C ARG A 43 -13.21 0.31 -6.49
N GLY A 44 -12.86 0.33 -7.77
CA GLY A 44 -12.57 1.54 -8.54
C GLY A 44 -12.53 1.24 -10.04
N ASP A 45 -13.22 0.17 -10.49
CA ASP A 45 -13.23 -0.31 -11.87
C ASP A 45 -14.27 0.40 -12.76
N ASP A 46 -15.03 1.34 -12.18
CA ASP A 46 -15.91 2.25 -12.88
C ASP A 46 -15.90 3.65 -12.23
N ALA A 47 -16.53 4.63 -12.87
CA ALA A 47 -16.52 6.03 -12.41
C ALA A 47 -17.13 6.21 -11.03
N VAL A 48 -18.21 5.50 -10.72
CA VAL A 48 -18.94 5.62 -9.45
C VAL A 48 -18.14 5.00 -8.32
N SER A 49 -17.62 3.80 -8.53
CA SER A 49 -16.82 3.09 -7.53
C SER A 49 -15.48 3.79 -7.27
N LEU A 50 -14.81 4.34 -8.29
CA LEU A 50 -13.58 5.11 -8.13
C LEU A 50 -13.81 6.42 -7.36
N ALA A 51 -14.87 7.17 -7.69
CA ALA A 51 -15.23 8.38 -6.96
C ALA A 51 -15.56 8.07 -5.49
N THR A 52 -16.24 6.96 -5.22
CA THR A 52 -16.53 6.49 -3.87
C THR A 52 -15.25 6.10 -3.12
N TYR A 53 -14.33 5.37 -3.78
CA TYR A 53 -13.02 5.02 -3.22
C TYR A 53 -12.22 6.27 -2.80
N LEU A 54 -12.13 7.29 -3.68
CA LEU A 54 -11.41 8.53 -3.39
C LEU A 54 -12.02 9.29 -2.21
N ARG A 55 -13.35 9.48 -2.22
CA ARG A 55 -14.05 10.16 -1.14
C ARG A 55 -13.81 9.46 0.20
N GLN A 56 -14.04 8.15 0.27
CA GLN A 56 -13.80 7.37 1.49
C GLN A 56 -12.34 7.43 1.96
N ALA A 57 -11.38 7.47 1.03
CA ALA A 57 -9.98 7.58 1.38
C ALA A 57 -9.64 8.94 2.01
N VAL A 58 -10.16 10.03 1.44
CA VAL A 58 -9.95 11.40 1.96
C VAL A 58 -10.67 11.59 3.28
N GLU A 59 -11.93 11.18 3.39
CA GLU A 59 -12.70 11.23 4.65
C GLU A 59 -12.02 10.43 5.77
N ALA A 60 -11.52 9.23 5.47
CA ALA A 60 -10.78 8.42 6.46
C ALA A 60 -9.45 9.07 6.88
N HIS A 61 -8.81 9.84 6.00
CA HIS A 61 -7.63 10.63 6.35
C HIS A 61 -7.98 11.76 7.31
N GLU A 62 -9.04 12.53 7.04
CA GLU A 62 -9.52 13.61 7.92
C GLU A 62 -9.88 13.09 9.32
N GLN A 63 -10.35 11.85 9.41
CA GLN A 63 -10.67 11.17 10.67
C GLN A 63 -9.46 10.52 11.35
N GLY A 64 -8.26 10.57 10.74
CA GLY A 64 -7.04 9.93 11.27
C GLY A 64 -7.05 8.40 11.20
N LEU A 65 -7.96 7.79 10.44
CA LEU A 65 -8.11 6.33 10.32
C LEU A 65 -7.22 5.72 9.24
N ARG A 66 -6.85 6.54 8.23
CA ARG A 66 -6.08 6.12 7.06
C ARG A 66 -5.22 7.28 6.57
N TYR A 67 -4.03 6.98 6.08
CA TYR A 67 -3.18 7.94 5.39
C TYR A 67 -2.97 7.48 3.93
N PRO A 68 -3.81 7.94 2.99
CA PRO A 68 -3.76 7.49 1.60
C PRO A 68 -2.71 8.26 0.80
N PHE A 69 -1.97 7.54 -0.04
CA PHE A 69 -1.01 8.09 -0.98
C PHE A 69 -1.43 7.81 -2.42
N ALA A 70 -1.28 8.79 -3.28
CA ALA A 70 -1.20 8.64 -4.72
C ALA A 70 0.20 8.11 -5.09
N ILE A 71 0.27 7.10 -5.96
CA ILE A 71 1.52 6.53 -6.47
C ILE A 71 1.82 7.16 -7.82
N ILE A 72 2.95 7.84 -7.92
CA ILE A 72 3.46 8.41 -9.18
C ILE A 72 4.66 7.58 -9.61
N ASP A 73 4.60 7.07 -10.85
CA ASP A 73 5.72 6.45 -11.51
C ASP A 73 6.69 7.52 -12.02
N ARG A 74 7.91 7.57 -11.52
CA ARG A 74 8.88 8.59 -11.88
C ARG A 74 9.50 8.42 -13.27
N GLU A 75 9.41 7.24 -13.86
CA GLU A 75 9.88 7.02 -15.24
C GLU A 75 8.95 7.69 -16.26
N THR A 76 7.64 7.66 -15.99
CA THR A 76 6.63 8.17 -16.93
C THR A 76 6.00 9.49 -16.47
N GLY A 77 6.14 9.86 -15.19
CA GLY A 77 5.42 10.96 -14.56
C GLY A 77 3.94 10.66 -14.30
N ALA A 78 3.45 9.48 -14.66
CA ALA A 78 2.03 9.15 -14.57
C ALA A 78 1.61 8.73 -13.16
N LEU A 79 0.34 9.03 -12.84
CA LEU A 79 -0.32 8.51 -11.66
C LEU A 79 -0.65 7.03 -11.90
N ALA A 80 -0.09 6.14 -11.10
CA ALA A 80 -0.08 4.70 -11.34
C ALA A 80 -1.04 3.90 -10.44
N GLY A 81 -1.53 4.51 -9.34
CA GLY A 81 -2.38 3.83 -8.38
C GLY A 81 -2.40 4.50 -7.01
N SER A 82 -2.69 3.73 -5.97
CA SER A 82 -2.75 4.22 -4.59
C SER A 82 -2.27 3.15 -3.60
N THR A 83 -1.84 3.62 -2.43
CA THR A 83 -1.48 2.80 -1.27
C THR A 83 -1.75 3.59 0.01
N SER A 84 -1.77 2.95 1.18
CA SER A 84 -2.06 3.68 2.43
C SER A 84 -1.36 3.07 3.63
N TYR A 85 -1.15 3.92 4.66
CA TYR A 85 -1.09 3.46 6.05
C TYR A 85 -2.50 3.41 6.63
N TYR A 86 -2.75 2.45 7.51
CA TYR A 86 -3.99 2.29 8.26
C TYR A 86 -3.73 1.46 9.53
N ASN A 87 -4.73 1.26 10.37
CA ASN A 87 -4.57 0.56 11.65
C ASN A 87 -3.37 1.06 12.47
N VAL A 88 -3.21 2.37 12.53
CA VAL A 88 -2.12 2.99 13.28
C VAL A 88 -2.44 2.92 14.77
N VAL A 89 -1.59 2.22 15.53
CA VAL A 89 -1.68 2.11 16.97
C VAL A 89 -0.39 2.66 17.57
N GLU A 90 -0.44 3.93 17.92
CA GLU A 90 0.76 4.68 18.36
C GLU A 90 1.37 4.12 19.63
N ALA A 91 0.52 3.76 20.60
CA ALA A 91 0.97 3.17 21.86
C ALA A 91 1.69 1.82 21.69
N GLU A 92 1.42 1.11 20.59
CA GLU A 92 2.05 -0.17 20.25
C GLU A 92 3.13 -0.01 19.19
N GLN A 93 3.40 1.21 18.74
CA GLN A 93 4.36 1.53 17.68
C GLN A 93 4.19 0.66 16.42
N ARG A 94 2.94 0.42 16.01
CA ARG A 94 2.63 -0.40 14.83
C ARG A 94 1.63 0.29 13.89
N LEU A 95 1.70 -0.12 12.64
CA LEU A 95 0.75 0.26 11.60
C LEU A 95 0.63 -0.86 10.55
N SER A 96 -0.36 -0.72 9.68
CA SER A 96 -0.52 -1.59 8.51
C SER A 96 -0.31 -0.80 7.22
N ILE A 97 0.27 -1.46 6.20
CA ILE A 97 0.32 -0.97 4.82
C ILE A 97 -0.69 -1.75 4.00
N GLY A 98 -1.63 -1.05 3.38
CA GLY A 98 -2.65 -1.70 2.55
C GLY A 98 -3.37 -0.74 1.62
N TYR A 99 -4.58 -1.14 1.18
CA TYR A 99 -5.31 -0.42 0.12
C TYR A 99 -4.44 -0.19 -1.12
N THR A 100 -3.48 -1.09 -1.36
CA THR A 100 -2.52 -0.96 -2.45
C THR A 100 -3.09 -1.55 -3.72
N TRP A 101 -3.18 -0.73 -4.74
CA TRP A 101 -3.47 -1.16 -6.09
C TRP A 101 -2.65 -0.34 -7.09
N VAL A 102 -2.32 -0.94 -8.20
CA VAL A 102 -1.50 -0.35 -9.27
C VAL A 102 -2.08 -0.76 -10.61
N GLY A 103 -2.24 0.18 -11.51
CA GLY A 103 -2.70 -0.07 -12.88
C GLY A 103 -1.91 -1.18 -13.55
N THR A 104 -2.58 -1.99 -14.39
CA THR A 104 -2.00 -3.20 -15.00
C THR A 104 -0.71 -2.92 -15.76
N GLN A 105 -0.62 -1.79 -16.44
CA GLN A 105 0.58 -1.37 -17.20
C GLN A 105 1.80 -1.09 -16.29
N PHE A 106 1.60 -0.82 -15.01
CA PHE A 106 2.68 -0.58 -14.03
C PHE A 106 3.00 -1.80 -13.17
N GLN A 107 2.24 -2.91 -13.34
CA GLN A 107 2.53 -4.15 -12.62
C GLN A 107 3.83 -4.79 -13.16
N ARG A 108 4.57 -5.48 -12.29
CA ARG A 108 5.85 -6.15 -12.61
C ARG A 108 6.98 -5.21 -13.09
N SER A 109 6.82 -3.90 -12.94
CA SER A 109 7.81 -2.89 -13.31
C SER A 109 8.80 -2.52 -12.18
N GLY A 110 8.68 -3.12 -11.01
CA GLY A 110 9.42 -2.73 -9.81
C GLY A 110 8.77 -1.60 -9.01
N LEU A 111 7.76 -0.89 -9.57
CA LEU A 111 7.13 0.26 -8.95
C LEU A 111 6.54 -0.05 -7.56
N ASN A 112 5.80 -1.16 -7.42
CA ASN A 112 5.24 -1.55 -6.11
C ASN A 112 6.33 -1.82 -5.07
N ARG A 113 7.47 -2.43 -5.47
CA ARG A 113 8.61 -2.65 -4.57
C ARG A 113 9.24 -1.33 -4.14
N ALA A 114 9.38 -0.37 -5.06
CA ALA A 114 9.85 0.98 -4.76
C ALA A 114 8.92 1.72 -3.78
N CYS A 115 7.61 1.61 -3.95
CA CYS A 115 6.62 2.16 -3.00
C CYS A 115 6.75 1.51 -1.62
N LYS A 116 6.93 0.18 -1.55
CA LYS A 116 7.10 -0.53 -0.27
C LYS A 116 8.39 -0.12 0.43
N HIS A 117 9.49 0.08 -0.30
CA HIS A 117 10.71 0.65 0.26
C HIS A 117 10.46 2.00 0.94
N LEU A 118 9.80 2.94 0.25
CA LEU A 118 9.48 4.26 0.80
C LEU A 118 8.62 4.18 2.06
N LEU A 119 7.57 3.36 2.02
CA LEU A 119 6.65 3.21 3.16
C LEU A 119 7.33 2.54 4.35
N LEU A 120 8.11 1.48 4.13
CA LEU A 120 8.83 0.79 5.21
C LEU A 120 9.93 1.68 5.81
N SER A 121 10.71 2.38 4.97
CA SER A 121 11.71 3.35 5.45
C SER A 121 11.06 4.42 6.33
N TYR A 122 9.98 5.04 5.86
CA TYR A 122 9.29 6.06 6.64
C TYR A 122 8.70 5.52 7.94
N ALA A 123 8.10 4.31 7.90
CA ALA A 123 7.53 3.69 9.10
C ALA A 123 8.60 3.36 10.15
N PHE A 124 9.71 2.74 9.77
CA PHE A 124 10.74 2.32 10.70
C PHE A 124 11.70 3.46 11.08
N ASP A 125 12.18 4.23 10.10
CA ASP A 125 13.27 5.18 10.32
C ASP A 125 12.74 6.53 10.82
N THR A 126 11.51 6.93 10.44
CA THR A 126 10.93 8.24 10.80
C THR A 126 9.85 8.14 11.87
N LEU A 127 8.86 7.25 11.68
CA LEU A 127 7.74 7.12 12.60
C LEU A 127 8.08 6.29 13.84
N GLY A 128 9.19 5.55 13.82
CA GLY A 128 9.63 4.76 14.97
C GLY A 128 8.79 3.50 15.20
N CYS A 129 8.19 2.93 14.13
CA CYS A 129 7.43 1.69 14.28
C CYS A 129 8.31 0.52 14.70
N GLU A 130 7.77 -0.33 15.59
CA GLU A 130 8.36 -1.62 15.93
C GLU A 130 7.88 -2.74 15.00
N ARG A 131 6.69 -2.53 14.40
CA ARG A 131 6.04 -3.52 13.54
C ARG A 131 5.24 -2.86 12.41
N VAL A 132 5.39 -3.41 11.20
CA VAL A 132 4.57 -3.09 10.04
C VAL A 132 3.86 -4.34 9.55
N GLU A 133 2.54 -4.25 9.44
CA GLU A 133 1.69 -5.35 8.98
C GLU A 133 1.27 -5.17 7.52
N LEU A 134 1.10 -6.29 6.83
CA LEU A 134 0.48 -6.37 5.50
C LEU A 134 -0.54 -7.50 5.50
N GLU A 135 -1.64 -7.30 4.81
CA GLU A 135 -2.67 -8.35 4.70
C GLU A 135 -3.13 -8.55 3.27
N THR A 136 -3.54 -9.76 2.95
CA THR A 136 -4.10 -10.08 1.64
C THR A 136 -5.12 -11.22 1.72
N ASP A 137 -5.97 -11.35 0.69
CA ASP A 137 -6.82 -12.53 0.50
C ASP A 137 -5.94 -13.77 0.31
N ALA A 138 -6.27 -14.88 0.96
CA ALA A 138 -5.52 -16.14 0.87
C ALA A 138 -5.40 -16.64 -0.59
N ARG A 139 -6.37 -16.33 -1.45
CA ARG A 139 -6.38 -16.65 -2.88
C ARG A 139 -5.52 -15.74 -3.73
N ASN A 140 -5.06 -14.60 -3.20
CA ASN A 140 -4.22 -13.66 -3.93
C ASN A 140 -2.75 -14.09 -3.90
N HIS A 141 -2.42 -15.14 -4.65
CA HIS A 141 -1.06 -15.69 -4.71
C HIS A 141 -0.02 -14.67 -5.19
N LYS A 142 -0.41 -13.72 -6.08
CA LYS A 142 0.49 -12.64 -6.52
C LYS A 142 0.92 -11.76 -5.35
N SER A 143 -0.02 -11.34 -4.51
CA SER A 143 0.26 -10.50 -3.35
C SER A 143 1.07 -11.26 -2.30
N ARG A 144 0.69 -12.50 -1.97
CA ARG A 144 1.45 -13.35 -1.03
C ARG A 144 2.89 -13.52 -1.47
N THR A 145 3.12 -13.87 -2.73
CA THR A 145 4.48 -14.01 -3.29
C THR A 145 5.25 -12.69 -3.24
N ALA A 146 4.60 -11.56 -3.52
CA ALA A 146 5.26 -10.24 -3.46
C ALA A 146 5.67 -9.87 -2.03
N MET A 147 4.83 -10.15 -1.04
CA MET A 147 5.12 -9.91 0.38
C MET A 147 6.27 -10.80 0.87
N ALA A 148 6.24 -12.10 0.57
CA ALA A 148 7.32 -13.02 0.91
C ALA A 148 8.66 -12.62 0.27
N ARG A 149 8.66 -12.20 -1.01
CA ARG A 149 9.87 -11.72 -1.71
C ARG A 149 10.43 -10.41 -1.15
N MET A 150 9.62 -9.62 -0.48
CA MET A 150 10.09 -8.44 0.26
C MET A 150 10.73 -8.80 1.61
N GLY A 151 10.68 -10.07 2.01
CA GLY A 151 11.17 -10.55 3.29
C GLY A 151 10.15 -10.43 4.44
N ALA A 152 8.87 -10.15 4.14
CA ALA A 152 7.83 -10.19 5.15
C ALA A 152 7.54 -11.64 5.57
N THR A 153 7.44 -11.86 6.87
CA THR A 153 7.11 -13.16 7.47
C THR A 153 5.60 -13.39 7.43
N GLU A 154 5.15 -14.53 6.91
CA GLU A 154 3.76 -14.97 7.01
C GLU A 154 3.49 -15.49 8.42
N GLU A 155 2.58 -14.86 9.16
CA GLU A 155 2.29 -15.20 10.54
C GLU A 155 1.07 -16.12 10.71
N GLY A 156 0.17 -16.12 9.72
CA GLY A 156 -0.98 -17.00 9.77
C GLY A 156 -2.15 -16.51 8.92
N THR A 157 -3.24 -17.30 9.00
CA THR A 157 -4.47 -17.05 8.24
C THR A 157 -5.66 -16.89 9.16
N LEU A 158 -6.35 -15.76 9.07
CA LEU A 158 -7.62 -15.50 9.73
C LEU A 158 -8.74 -16.03 8.84
N ARG A 159 -9.35 -17.14 9.25
CA ARG A 159 -10.43 -17.77 8.49
C ARG A 159 -11.71 -16.96 8.55
N SER A 160 -12.44 -16.86 7.44
CA SER A 160 -13.73 -16.16 7.34
C SER A 160 -13.67 -14.72 7.90
N HIS A 161 -12.55 -14.02 7.68
CA HIS A 161 -12.23 -12.77 8.38
C HIS A 161 -13.15 -11.62 7.96
N ARG A 162 -13.31 -11.39 6.64
CA ARG A 162 -14.06 -10.23 6.13
C ARG A 162 -14.94 -10.59 4.95
N PRO A 163 -16.12 -9.98 4.79
CA PRO A 163 -16.91 -10.13 3.57
C PRO A 163 -16.17 -9.41 2.42
N THR A 164 -16.19 -10.05 1.25
CA THR A 164 -15.80 -9.40 -0.01
C THR A 164 -17.02 -8.74 -0.64
N GLN A 165 -16.81 -7.94 -1.69
CA GLN A 165 -17.90 -7.27 -2.39
C GLN A 165 -18.89 -8.22 -3.07
N GLY A 166 -18.50 -9.46 -3.38
CA GLY A 166 -19.38 -10.51 -3.89
C GLY A 166 -20.13 -11.29 -2.81
N GLY A 167 -20.12 -10.85 -1.55
CA GLY A 167 -20.78 -11.52 -0.43
C GLY A 167 -20.06 -12.77 0.08
N ILE A 168 -18.98 -13.19 -0.58
CA ILE A 168 -18.16 -14.32 -0.13
C ILE A 168 -17.21 -13.81 0.97
N ARG A 169 -17.11 -14.56 2.06
CA ARG A 169 -16.11 -14.22 3.09
C ARG A 169 -14.73 -14.69 2.66
N ARG A 170 -13.75 -13.82 2.81
CA ARG A 170 -12.35 -14.14 2.54
C ARG A 170 -11.64 -14.65 3.78
N ASP A 171 -10.71 -15.55 3.59
CA ASP A 171 -9.63 -15.81 4.53
C ASP A 171 -8.53 -14.77 4.29
N THR A 172 -8.00 -14.18 5.37
CA THR A 172 -6.97 -13.14 5.28
C THR A 172 -5.65 -13.69 5.79
N VAL A 173 -4.62 -13.64 4.96
CA VAL A 173 -3.25 -13.97 5.35
C VAL A 173 -2.58 -12.71 5.88
N ILE A 174 -1.98 -12.82 7.06
CA ILE A 174 -1.25 -11.75 7.73
C ILE A 174 0.25 -11.95 7.53
N PHE A 175 0.92 -10.90 7.10
CA PHE A 175 2.36 -10.78 7.01
C PHE A 175 2.86 -9.64 7.88
N SER A 176 4.09 -9.72 8.32
CA SER A 176 4.74 -8.63 9.05
C SER A 176 6.21 -8.48 8.71
N ILE A 177 6.72 -7.28 8.97
CA ILE A 177 8.14 -6.98 9.11
C ILE A 177 8.29 -6.29 10.47
N ILE A 178 9.28 -6.68 11.26
CA ILE A 178 9.58 -6.08 12.55
C ILE A 178 10.89 -5.27 12.47
N ARG A 179 11.04 -4.29 13.36
CA ARG A 179 12.19 -3.38 13.38
C ARG A 179 13.56 -4.09 13.34
N PRO A 180 13.82 -5.18 14.10
CA PRO A 180 15.11 -5.86 14.03
C PRO A 180 15.47 -6.42 12.64
N GLU A 181 14.46 -6.74 11.81
CA GLU A 181 14.66 -7.29 10.45
C GLU A 181 14.93 -6.18 9.43
N TRP A 182 14.49 -4.95 9.69
CA TRP A 182 14.46 -3.88 8.69
C TRP A 182 15.85 -3.53 8.13
N SER A 183 16.86 -3.41 8.98
CA SER A 183 18.22 -3.05 8.54
C SER A 183 18.77 -4.02 7.50
N ASP A 184 18.56 -5.32 7.68
CA ASP A 184 19.08 -6.35 6.80
C ASP A 184 18.22 -6.46 5.52
N LEU A 185 16.91 -6.35 5.64
CA LEU A 185 16.00 -6.33 4.49
C LEU A 185 16.27 -5.12 3.59
N ARG A 186 16.50 -3.95 4.15
CA ARG A 186 16.85 -2.75 3.40
C ARG A 186 18.09 -2.97 2.54
N LYS A 187 19.15 -3.56 3.09
CA LYS A 187 20.41 -3.81 2.41
C LYS A 187 20.38 -4.97 1.42
N SER A 188 19.51 -5.95 1.59
CA SER A 188 19.43 -7.13 0.72
C SER A 188 18.36 -7.03 -0.36
N THR A 189 17.18 -6.51 0.00
CA THR A 189 15.99 -6.54 -0.85
C THR A 189 15.74 -5.24 -1.59
N PHE A 190 16.20 -4.10 -1.04
CA PHE A 190 15.88 -2.76 -1.54
C PHE A 190 17.08 -1.95 -2.01
N THR A 191 18.20 -2.58 -2.28
CA THR A 191 19.47 -1.95 -2.71
C THR A 191 19.33 -1.03 -3.93
N ASP A 192 18.40 -1.31 -4.83
CA ASP A 192 18.17 -0.52 -6.05
C ASP A 192 17.60 0.89 -5.75
N PHE A 193 17.05 1.08 -4.55
CA PHE A 193 16.37 2.33 -4.15
C PHE A 193 17.15 3.14 -3.13
N GLU A 194 18.26 2.62 -2.62
CA GLU A 194 19.16 3.37 -1.75
C GLU A 194 19.83 4.49 -2.56
N VAL A 195 19.82 5.69 -2.01
CA VAL A 195 20.60 6.79 -2.56
C VAL A 195 22.07 6.43 -2.37
N ARG A 196 22.78 6.16 -3.47
CA ARG A 196 24.23 6.05 -3.41
C ARG A 196 24.75 7.45 -3.04
N GLY A 197 25.18 7.60 -1.79
CA GLY A 197 25.86 8.81 -1.29
C GLY A 197 27.16 9.07 -2.03
#